data_8129bd2f21b228aaf08d082868eccb36
#
_entry.id   8129bd2f21b228aaf08d082868eccb36
#
_cell.length_a   1.000
_cell.length_b   1.000
_cell.length_c   1.000
_cell.angle_alpha   90.00
_cell.angle_beta   90.00
_cell.angle_gamma   90.00
#
_symmetry.space_group_name_H-M   'P 1'
#
loop_
_entity.id
_entity.type
_entity.pdbx_description
1 polymer ?
#
loop_
_entity_poly.entity_id
_entity_poly.type
_entity_poly.pdbx_seq_one_letter_code
_entity_poly.pdbx_strand_id
1 'polypeptide(L)'
;WIGGLVLYFGMIGGMLLFNIVLFAAMRHSFQLYYCLFSASILLFAFTWSGGVFLLIPGLDSFGQVRLNNLAIALNMIAAPAFLLNFLEPGAIPRRISRWLMVASCVPLTVTALRTIDVEWQWQLADRIFYCSVILIVCALFALSIYSLRSRSHVVRVVMLGWTMPFIFTIVRALWAMNVVTAHSGLFDLGLFIVLGFESVISALGIGWRLRWMRRERDEAHGREQALTILAETDPLSGLFNRRAFLERAREGEHRKRLILTDIDRFKAINDG
;
A
#
# COMPACT_ATOMS: atom_id res chain seq x y z
N TRP A 1 -0.99 -22.18 -22.31
CA TRP A 1 0.06 -21.56 -21.48
C TRP A 1 0.32 -20.10 -21.90
N ILE A 2 0.69 -19.84 -23.16
CA ILE A 2 1.00 -18.49 -23.66
C ILE A 2 -0.19 -17.53 -23.45
N GLY A 3 -1.41 -17.93 -23.81
CA GLY A 3 -2.62 -17.10 -23.61
C GLY A 3 -2.86 -16.71 -22.15
N GLY A 4 -2.61 -17.63 -21.22
CA GLY A 4 -2.70 -17.37 -19.78
C GLY A 4 -1.68 -16.35 -19.28
N LEU A 5 -0.43 -16.43 -19.76
CA LEU A 5 0.62 -15.46 -19.45
C LEU A 5 0.30 -14.06 -20.00
N VAL A 6 -0.16 -13.98 -21.26
CA VAL A 6 -0.56 -12.70 -21.86
C VAL A 6 -1.68 -12.05 -21.08
N LEU A 7 -2.70 -12.83 -20.68
CA LEU A 7 -3.80 -12.34 -19.85
C LEU A 7 -3.28 -11.85 -18.48
N TYR A 8 -2.40 -12.62 -17.85
CA TYR A 8 -1.80 -12.28 -16.56
C TYR A 8 -1.00 -10.96 -16.64
N PHE A 9 -0.10 -10.82 -17.63
CA PHE A 9 0.68 -9.60 -17.84
C PHE A 9 -0.22 -8.39 -18.14
N GLY A 10 -1.26 -8.58 -18.96
CA GLY A 10 -2.23 -7.54 -19.26
C GLY A 10 -2.96 -7.06 -18.01
N MET A 11 -3.42 -8.00 -17.18
CA MET A 11 -4.15 -7.71 -15.94
C MET A 11 -3.27 -6.99 -14.92
N ILE A 12 -2.12 -7.56 -14.56
CA ILE A 12 -1.22 -6.95 -13.54
C ILE A 12 -0.61 -5.66 -14.06
N GLY A 13 -0.22 -5.60 -15.34
CA GLY A 13 0.31 -4.38 -15.97
C GLY A 13 -0.73 -3.26 -16.01
N GLY A 14 -1.99 -3.57 -16.34
CA GLY A 14 -3.09 -2.62 -16.28
C GLY A 14 -3.36 -2.10 -14.88
N MET A 15 -3.32 -2.98 -13.85
CA MET A 15 -3.45 -2.59 -12.46
C MET A 15 -2.28 -1.73 -11.98
N LEU A 16 -1.06 -2.07 -12.38
CA LEU A 16 0.12 -1.26 -12.07
C LEU A 16 -0.02 0.14 -12.67
N LEU A 17 -0.37 0.25 -13.95
CA LEU A 17 -0.58 1.54 -14.62
C LEU A 17 -1.67 2.36 -13.93
N PHE A 18 -2.81 1.74 -13.59
CA PHE A 18 -3.87 2.39 -12.84
C PHE A 18 -3.39 2.94 -11.49
N ASN A 19 -2.60 2.15 -10.74
CA ASN A 19 -2.07 2.60 -9.45
C ASN A 19 -0.99 3.68 -9.58
N ILE A 20 -0.19 3.68 -10.67
CA ILE A 20 0.75 4.76 -10.98
C ILE A 20 -0.01 6.07 -11.22
N VAL A 21 -1.09 6.04 -11.99
CA VAL A 21 -1.94 7.22 -12.24
C VAL A 21 -2.57 7.72 -10.93
N LEU A 22 -3.08 6.82 -10.10
CA LEU A 22 -3.61 7.16 -8.78
C LEU A 22 -2.54 7.77 -7.87
N PHE A 23 -1.33 7.20 -7.87
CA PHE A 23 -0.21 7.76 -7.09
C PHE A 23 0.17 9.15 -7.57
N ALA A 24 0.24 9.37 -8.88
CA ALA A 24 0.53 10.69 -9.46
C ALA A 24 -0.51 11.74 -9.05
N ALA A 25 -1.79 11.34 -8.97
CA ALA A 25 -2.89 12.22 -8.59
C ALA A 25 -2.97 12.50 -7.09
N MET A 26 -2.69 11.50 -6.24
CA MET A 26 -2.97 11.56 -4.80
C MET A 26 -1.74 11.55 -3.91
N ARG A 27 -0.60 11.09 -4.41
CA ARG A 27 0.73 11.05 -3.74
C ARG A 27 0.76 10.36 -2.37
N HIS A 28 -0.09 9.35 -2.15
CA HIS A 28 -0.05 8.56 -0.92
C HIS A 28 1.07 7.52 -0.97
N SER A 29 1.90 7.45 0.06
CA SER A 29 3.07 6.56 0.13
C SER A 29 2.73 5.08 -0.07
N PHE A 30 1.62 4.59 0.48
CA PHE A 30 1.22 3.19 0.32
C PHE A 30 0.93 2.82 -1.14
N GLN A 31 0.48 3.75 -1.99
CA GLN A 31 0.27 3.51 -3.43
C GLN A 31 1.61 3.31 -4.15
N LEU A 32 2.63 4.11 -3.79
CA LEU A 32 3.98 3.92 -4.35
C LEU A 32 4.52 2.53 -4.01
N TYR A 33 4.40 2.11 -2.76
CA TYR A 33 4.86 0.77 -2.34
C TYR A 33 4.07 -0.35 -3.01
N TYR A 34 2.77 -0.15 -3.26
CA TYR A 34 1.98 -1.10 -4.04
C TYR A 34 2.43 -1.16 -5.50
N CYS A 35 2.78 -0.03 -6.12
CA CYS A 35 3.35 -0.02 -7.47
C CYS A 35 4.67 -0.79 -7.52
N LEU A 36 5.57 -0.59 -6.53
CA LEU A 36 6.83 -1.34 -6.44
C LEU A 36 6.59 -2.84 -6.23
N PHE A 37 5.64 -3.20 -5.38
CA PHE A 37 5.22 -4.58 -5.17
C PHE A 37 4.70 -5.22 -6.47
N SER A 38 3.75 -4.58 -7.15
CA SER A 38 3.20 -5.10 -8.42
C SER A 38 4.26 -5.17 -9.53
N ALA A 39 5.17 -4.19 -9.61
CA ALA A 39 6.27 -4.21 -10.56
C ALA A 39 7.25 -5.37 -10.30
N SER A 40 7.54 -5.67 -9.03
CA SER A 40 8.39 -6.82 -8.66
C SER A 40 7.74 -8.17 -8.99
N ILE A 41 6.41 -8.30 -8.87
CA ILE A 41 5.64 -9.47 -9.30
C ILE A 41 5.70 -9.63 -10.83
N LEU A 42 5.54 -8.54 -11.58
CA LEU A 42 5.66 -8.59 -13.05
C LEU A 42 7.07 -9.00 -13.49
N LEU A 43 8.09 -8.44 -12.84
CA LEU A 43 9.48 -8.80 -13.11
C LEU A 43 9.72 -10.29 -12.81
N PHE A 44 9.22 -10.79 -11.68
CA PHE A 44 9.28 -12.21 -11.33
C PHE A 44 8.61 -13.08 -12.39
N ALA A 45 7.38 -12.75 -12.79
CA ALA A 45 6.65 -13.49 -13.80
C ALA A 45 7.37 -13.48 -15.17
N PHE A 46 7.93 -12.33 -15.54
CA PHE A 46 8.68 -12.16 -16.77
C PHE A 46 9.96 -12.98 -16.82
N THR A 47 10.75 -12.96 -15.75
CA THR A 47 11.97 -13.78 -15.64
C THR A 47 11.64 -15.26 -15.56
N TRP A 48 10.61 -15.64 -14.78
CA TRP A 48 10.19 -17.01 -14.60
C TRP A 48 9.64 -17.66 -15.88
N SER A 49 8.83 -16.91 -16.64
CA SER A 49 8.23 -17.40 -17.90
C SER A 49 9.24 -17.52 -19.06
N GLY A 50 10.49 -17.09 -18.86
CA GLY A 50 11.49 -17.03 -19.92
C GLY A 50 11.36 -15.81 -20.84
N GLY A 51 10.44 -14.89 -20.56
CA GLY A 51 10.28 -13.65 -21.33
C GLY A 51 11.54 -12.80 -21.39
N VAL A 52 12.41 -12.93 -20.39
CA VAL A 52 13.71 -12.24 -20.33
C VAL A 52 14.63 -12.58 -21.52
N PHE A 53 14.54 -13.79 -22.08
CA PHE A 53 15.36 -14.19 -23.24
C PHE A 53 14.97 -13.44 -24.54
N LEU A 54 13.76 -12.87 -24.58
CA LEU A 54 13.32 -12.02 -25.70
C LEU A 54 14.01 -10.63 -25.64
N LEU A 55 14.33 -10.13 -24.46
CA LEU A 55 14.96 -8.83 -24.28
C LEU A 55 16.48 -8.91 -24.23
N ILE A 56 17.03 -10.01 -23.72
CA ILE A 56 18.47 -10.23 -23.55
C ILE A 56 18.84 -11.54 -24.27
N PRO A 57 18.98 -11.52 -25.60
CA PRO A 57 19.45 -12.69 -26.34
C PRO A 57 20.86 -13.08 -25.87
N GLY A 58 21.05 -14.36 -25.53
CA GLY A 58 22.33 -14.86 -25.04
C GLY A 58 22.47 -14.86 -23.52
N LEU A 59 21.43 -14.48 -22.78
CA LEU A 59 21.39 -14.70 -21.33
C LEU A 59 21.42 -16.22 -21.05
N ASP A 60 22.30 -16.64 -20.17
CA ASP A 60 22.36 -18.03 -19.72
C ASP A 60 21.31 -18.34 -18.63
N SER A 61 21.14 -19.63 -18.32
CA SER A 61 20.19 -20.06 -17.28
C SER A 61 20.55 -19.53 -15.89
N PHE A 62 21.84 -19.32 -15.59
CA PHE A 62 22.30 -18.73 -14.34
C PHE A 62 21.90 -17.26 -14.24
N GLY A 63 22.04 -16.51 -15.33
CA GLY A 63 21.59 -15.12 -15.43
C GLY A 63 20.08 -15.00 -15.22
N GLN A 64 19.29 -15.91 -15.82
CA GLN A 64 17.84 -15.97 -15.58
C GLN A 64 17.52 -16.19 -14.10
N VAL A 65 18.18 -17.15 -13.44
CA VAL A 65 17.97 -17.42 -12.00
C VAL A 65 18.37 -16.23 -11.15
N ARG A 66 19.49 -15.55 -11.46
CA ARG A 66 19.91 -14.32 -10.76
C ARG A 66 18.86 -13.21 -10.86
N LEU A 67 18.33 -12.96 -12.06
CA LEU A 67 17.27 -11.97 -12.27
C LEU A 67 15.98 -12.35 -11.56
N ASN A 68 15.64 -13.63 -11.55
CA ASN A 68 14.48 -14.13 -10.81
C ASN A 68 14.63 -13.93 -9.29
N ASN A 69 15.79 -14.25 -8.72
CA ASN A 69 16.09 -14.00 -7.32
C ASN A 69 16.10 -12.51 -6.98
N LEU A 70 16.58 -11.66 -7.89
CA LEU A 70 16.49 -10.20 -7.74
C LEU A 70 15.02 -9.74 -7.67
N ALA A 71 14.17 -10.25 -8.55
CA ALA A 71 12.74 -9.93 -8.53
C ALA A 71 12.07 -10.34 -7.21
N ILE A 72 12.38 -11.55 -6.70
CA ILE A 72 11.92 -12.01 -5.39
C ILE A 72 12.45 -11.11 -4.27
N ALA A 73 13.74 -10.75 -4.29
CA ALA A 73 14.35 -9.89 -3.27
C ALA A 73 13.69 -8.49 -3.23
N LEU A 74 13.42 -7.90 -4.39
CA LEU A 74 12.69 -6.63 -4.50
C LEU A 74 11.26 -6.76 -3.96
N ASN A 75 10.59 -7.88 -4.25
CA ASN A 75 9.27 -8.17 -3.71
C ASN A 75 9.28 -8.28 -2.18
N MET A 76 10.31 -8.93 -1.59
CA MET A 76 10.46 -9.06 -0.14
C MET A 76 10.69 -7.72 0.57
N ILE A 77 11.13 -6.68 -0.13
CA ILE A 77 11.21 -5.30 0.39
C ILE A 77 9.88 -4.56 0.17
N ALA A 78 9.32 -4.67 -1.02
CA ALA A 78 8.12 -3.93 -1.40
C ALA A 78 6.86 -4.38 -0.64
N ALA A 79 6.70 -5.70 -0.40
CA ALA A 79 5.54 -6.26 0.29
C ALA A 79 5.42 -5.77 1.75
N PRO A 80 6.44 -5.86 2.62
CA PRO A 80 6.38 -5.29 3.96
C PRO A 80 6.23 -3.77 3.94
N ALA A 81 6.91 -3.07 3.02
CA ALA A 81 6.77 -1.63 2.89
C ALA A 81 5.33 -1.23 2.56
N PHE A 82 4.67 -1.93 1.63
CA PHE A 82 3.26 -1.72 1.34
C PHE A 82 2.40 -2.00 2.58
N LEU A 83 2.54 -3.18 3.21
CA LEU A 83 1.75 -3.57 4.37
C LEU A 83 1.85 -2.55 5.50
N LEU A 84 3.07 -2.15 5.88
CA LEU A 84 3.32 -1.22 6.98
C LEU A 84 2.73 0.18 6.73
N ASN A 85 2.69 0.63 5.47
CA ASN A 85 2.12 1.92 5.09
C ASN A 85 0.60 1.84 4.81
N PHE A 86 0.11 0.64 4.48
CA PHE A 86 -1.32 0.40 4.28
C PHE A 86 -2.09 0.29 5.59
N LEU A 87 -1.48 -0.23 6.64
CA LEU A 87 -2.06 -0.30 7.98
C LEU A 87 -2.21 1.10 8.59
N GLU A 88 -3.11 1.20 9.57
CA GLU A 88 -3.32 2.43 10.32
C GLU A 88 -2.05 2.81 11.11
N PRO A 89 -1.73 4.12 11.24
CA PRO A 89 -0.58 4.57 12.02
C PRO A 89 -0.67 4.05 13.46
N GLY A 90 0.40 3.41 13.93
CA GLY A 90 0.45 2.84 15.28
C GLY A 90 -0.11 1.42 15.42
N ALA A 91 -0.66 0.81 14.37
CA ALA A 91 -1.14 -0.58 14.40
C ALA A 91 -0.02 -1.58 14.71
N ILE A 92 1.21 -1.27 14.31
CA ILE A 92 2.39 -2.10 14.55
C ILE A 92 3.45 -1.29 15.30
N PRO A 93 4.07 -1.85 16.37
CA PRO A 93 5.15 -1.19 17.09
C PRO A 93 6.32 -0.85 16.16
N ARG A 94 6.86 0.38 16.27
CA ARG A 94 7.97 0.86 15.42
C ARG A 94 9.20 -0.05 15.44
N ARG A 95 9.45 -0.75 16.55
CA ARG A 95 10.57 -1.71 16.64
C ARG A 95 10.35 -2.88 15.67
N ILE A 96 9.17 -3.48 15.67
CA ILE A 96 8.82 -4.61 14.77
C ILE A 96 8.89 -4.17 13.32
N SER A 97 8.31 -3.02 12.97
CA SER A 97 8.37 -2.47 11.61
C SER A 97 9.81 -2.28 11.12
N ARG A 98 10.69 -1.74 11.98
CA ARG A 98 12.10 -1.51 11.65
C ARG A 98 12.84 -2.84 11.41
N TRP A 99 12.71 -3.81 12.32
CA TRP A 99 13.37 -5.10 12.19
C TRP A 99 12.86 -5.90 10.98
N LEU A 100 11.57 -5.83 10.68
CA LEU A 100 11.01 -6.44 9.48
C LEU A 100 11.62 -5.84 8.21
N MET A 101 11.72 -4.51 8.13
CA MET A 101 12.35 -3.85 6.97
C MET A 101 13.83 -4.19 6.84
N VAL A 102 14.59 -4.24 7.94
CA VAL A 102 16.00 -4.67 7.92
C VAL A 102 16.14 -6.12 7.46
N ALA A 103 15.31 -7.02 8.00
CA ALA A 103 15.30 -8.43 7.58
C ALA A 103 14.95 -8.59 6.10
N SER A 104 14.05 -7.75 5.59
CA SER A 104 13.64 -7.75 4.17
C SER A 104 14.75 -7.38 3.19
N CYS A 105 15.84 -6.77 3.65
CA CYS A 105 17.01 -6.50 2.83
C CYS A 105 17.95 -7.73 2.69
N VAL A 106 17.81 -8.78 3.53
CA VAL A 106 18.68 -9.94 3.49
C VAL A 106 18.67 -10.67 2.14
N PRO A 107 17.50 -10.96 1.50
CA PRO A 107 17.48 -11.59 0.18
C PRO A 107 18.22 -10.76 -0.88
N LEU A 108 18.12 -9.42 -0.81
CA LEU A 108 18.80 -8.54 -1.76
C LEU A 108 20.32 -8.56 -1.56
N THR A 109 20.79 -8.51 -0.31
CA THR A 109 22.23 -8.59 -0.02
C THR A 109 22.82 -9.94 -0.44
N VAL A 110 22.10 -11.05 -0.19
CA VAL A 110 22.52 -12.37 -0.66
C VAL A 110 22.58 -12.43 -2.19
N THR A 111 21.56 -11.88 -2.87
CA THR A 111 21.56 -11.82 -4.35
C THR A 111 22.74 -11.01 -4.89
N ALA A 112 23.07 -9.87 -4.26
CA ALA A 112 24.21 -9.05 -4.64
C ALA A 112 25.56 -9.77 -4.39
N LEU A 113 25.71 -10.46 -3.26
CA LEU A 113 26.94 -11.22 -2.96
C LEU A 113 27.17 -12.39 -3.92
N ARG A 114 26.13 -12.95 -4.51
CA ARG A 114 26.21 -14.01 -5.54
C ARG A 114 26.76 -13.55 -6.88
N THR A 115 26.95 -12.25 -7.10
CA THR A 115 27.67 -11.74 -8.28
C THR A 115 29.18 -11.95 -8.15
N ILE A 116 29.69 -12.21 -6.92
CA ILE A 116 31.09 -12.52 -6.66
C ILE A 116 31.26 -14.04 -6.84
N ASP A 117 32.06 -14.45 -7.84
CA ASP A 117 32.17 -15.82 -8.33
C ASP A 117 32.99 -16.71 -7.34
N VAL A 118 32.30 -17.39 -6.42
CA VAL A 118 32.92 -18.41 -5.53
C VAL A 118 31.99 -19.63 -5.49
N GLU A 119 32.26 -20.63 -6.29
CA GLU A 119 31.38 -21.79 -6.56
C GLU A 119 30.91 -22.55 -5.32
N TRP A 120 31.75 -22.75 -4.30
CA TRP A 120 31.38 -23.54 -3.10
C TRP A 120 30.35 -22.83 -2.18
N GLN A 121 30.16 -21.52 -2.33
CA GLN A 121 29.25 -20.73 -1.52
C GLN A 121 27.82 -20.70 -2.08
N TRP A 122 27.59 -21.17 -3.30
CA TRP A 122 26.29 -21.04 -3.95
C TRP A 122 25.17 -21.80 -3.24
N GLN A 123 25.43 -23.02 -2.78
CA GLN A 123 24.42 -23.81 -2.04
C GLN A 123 24.07 -23.16 -0.68
N LEU A 124 25.06 -22.63 0.02
CA LEU A 124 24.85 -21.94 1.28
C LEU A 124 24.07 -20.63 1.06
N ALA A 125 24.45 -19.86 0.03
CA ALA A 125 23.77 -18.63 -0.35
C ALA A 125 22.30 -18.88 -0.74
N ASP A 126 22.00 -19.96 -1.48
CA ASP A 126 20.63 -20.37 -1.78
C ASP A 126 19.83 -20.70 -0.52
N ARG A 127 20.40 -21.46 0.39
CA ARG A 127 19.73 -21.78 1.66
C ARG A 127 19.44 -20.52 2.47
N ILE A 128 20.41 -19.62 2.61
CA ILE A 128 20.21 -18.35 3.34
C ILE A 128 19.13 -17.51 2.65
N PHE A 129 19.16 -17.42 1.32
CA PHE A 129 18.17 -16.69 0.55
C PHE A 129 16.74 -17.20 0.81
N TYR A 130 16.48 -18.50 0.58
CA TYR A 130 15.14 -19.05 0.75
C TYR A 130 14.71 -19.15 2.21
N CYS A 131 15.61 -19.40 3.16
CA CYS A 131 15.30 -19.31 4.59
C CYS A 131 14.87 -17.90 4.97
N SER A 132 15.57 -16.86 4.48
CA SER A 132 15.19 -15.47 4.75
C SER A 132 13.83 -15.11 4.13
N VAL A 133 13.54 -15.59 2.92
CA VAL A 133 12.22 -15.43 2.28
C VAL A 133 11.12 -16.06 3.14
N ILE A 134 11.31 -17.31 3.60
CA ILE A 134 10.34 -18.01 4.44
C ILE A 134 10.11 -17.24 5.75
N LEU A 135 11.16 -16.79 6.42
CA LEU A 135 11.05 -16.02 7.67
C LEU A 135 10.28 -14.70 7.48
N ILE A 136 10.57 -13.97 6.40
CA ILE A 136 9.86 -12.71 6.07
C ILE A 136 8.38 -13.00 5.81
N VAL A 137 8.07 -14.02 4.99
CA VAL A 137 6.69 -14.39 4.67
C VAL A 137 5.94 -14.87 5.91
N CYS A 138 6.56 -15.66 6.79
CA CYS A 138 5.97 -16.04 8.07
C CYS A 138 5.71 -14.83 8.97
N ALA A 139 6.62 -13.84 9.01
CA ALA A 139 6.42 -12.61 9.76
C ALA A 139 5.27 -11.78 9.18
N LEU A 140 5.17 -11.65 7.85
CA LEU A 140 4.06 -10.99 7.17
C LEU A 140 2.73 -11.70 7.42
N PHE A 141 2.72 -13.03 7.40
CA PHE A 141 1.56 -13.85 7.71
C PHE A 141 1.09 -13.64 9.16
N ALA A 142 2.01 -13.65 10.12
CA ALA A 142 1.72 -13.36 11.52
C ALA A 142 1.17 -11.94 11.72
N LEU A 143 1.75 -10.94 11.03
CA LEU A 143 1.24 -9.57 11.05
C LEU A 143 -0.14 -9.46 10.39
N SER A 144 -0.41 -10.21 9.33
CA SER A 144 -1.72 -10.28 8.70
C SER A 144 -2.78 -10.83 9.66
N ILE A 145 -2.47 -11.94 10.36
CA ILE A 145 -3.35 -12.49 11.41
C ILE A 145 -3.56 -11.46 12.53
N TYR A 146 -2.50 -10.80 12.99
CA TYR A 146 -2.61 -9.76 14.02
C TYR A 146 -3.52 -8.61 13.57
N SER A 147 -3.41 -8.21 12.30
CA SER A 147 -4.22 -7.13 11.72
C SER A 147 -5.71 -7.48 11.57
N LEU A 148 -6.10 -8.77 11.61
CA LEU A 148 -7.51 -9.18 11.65
C LEU A 148 -8.24 -8.67 12.90
N ARG A 149 -7.50 -8.30 13.95
CA ARG A 149 -8.04 -7.62 15.15
C ARG A 149 -8.35 -6.15 14.91
N SER A 150 -7.91 -5.58 13.77
CA SER A 150 -8.24 -4.20 13.38
C SER A 150 -9.74 -4.02 13.21
N ARG A 151 -10.25 -2.83 13.59
CA ARG A 151 -11.64 -2.45 13.35
C ARG A 151 -11.94 -2.21 11.87
N SER A 152 -10.93 -1.98 11.04
CA SER A 152 -11.08 -1.72 9.61
C SER A 152 -11.41 -2.99 8.82
N HIS A 153 -12.61 -3.04 8.22
CA HIS A 153 -13.02 -4.11 7.32
C HIS A 153 -12.09 -4.21 6.10
N VAL A 154 -11.61 -3.08 5.59
CA VAL A 154 -10.73 -3.01 4.41
C VAL A 154 -9.41 -3.72 4.69
N VAL A 155 -8.79 -3.46 5.85
CA VAL A 155 -7.56 -4.13 6.27
C VAL A 155 -7.77 -5.63 6.35
N ARG A 156 -8.87 -6.08 6.95
CA ARG A 156 -9.18 -7.53 7.07
C ARG A 156 -9.31 -8.22 5.72
N VAL A 157 -10.03 -7.62 4.77
CA VAL A 157 -10.23 -8.19 3.42
C VAL A 157 -8.91 -8.30 2.67
N VAL A 158 -8.08 -7.24 2.68
CA VAL A 158 -6.77 -7.26 2.02
C VAL A 158 -5.86 -8.31 2.64
N MET A 159 -5.82 -8.40 3.97
CA MET A 159 -4.97 -9.37 4.67
C MET A 159 -5.41 -10.83 4.41
N LEU A 160 -6.71 -11.08 4.32
CA LEU A 160 -7.22 -12.40 3.91
C LEU A 160 -6.80 -12.74 2.48
N GLY A 161 -6.83 -11.76 1.56
CA GLY A 161 -6.37 -11.95 0.18
C GLY A 161 -4.89 -12.36 0.07
N TRP A 162 -4.06 -11.93 1.03
CA TRP A 162 -2.63 -12.25 1.06
C TRP A 162 -2.30 -13.64 1.61
N THR A 163 -3.27 -14.32 2.24
CA THR A 163 -3.05 -15.63 2.86
C THR A 163 -2.58 -16.67 1.86
N MET A 164 -3.23 -16.78 0.70
CA MET A 164 -2.87 -17.77 -0.32
C MET A 164 -1.52 -17.48 -0.96
N PRO A 165 -1.18 -16.26 -1.40
CA PRO A 165 0.17 -15.91 -1.86
C PRO A 165 1.27 -16.31 -0.87
N PHE A 166 1.07 -16.13 0.43
CA PHE A 166 2.05 -16.53 1.45
C PHE A 166 2.27 -18.04 1.46
N ILE A 167 1.20 -18.84 1.45
CA ILE A 167 1.29 -20.30 1.42
C ILE A 167 2.03 -20.76 0.17
N PHE A 168 1.66 -20.24 -1.01
CA PHE A 168 2.32 -20.59 -2.26
C PHE A 168 3.81 -20.20 -2.27
N THR A 169 4.16 -19.03 -1.72
CA THR A 169 5.55 -18.58 -1.63
C THR A 169 6.38 -19.49 -0.74
N ILE A 170 5.83 -19.93 0.42
CA ILE A 170 6.52 -20.86 1.34
C ILE A 170 6.74 -22.21 0.65
N VAL A 171 5.70 -22.79 0.04
CA VAL A 171 5.81 -24.10 -0.66
C VAL A 171 6.85 -24.02 -1.77
N ARG A 172 6.86 -22.92 -2.53
CA ARG A 172 7.84 -22.69 -3.58
C ARG A 172 9.28 -22.56 -3.04
N ALA A 173 9.48 -21.88 -1.92
CA ALA A 173 10.79 -21.76 -1.30
C ALA A 173 11.28 -23.13 -0.78
N LEU A 174 10.39 -23.93 -0.18
CA LEU A 174 10.70 -25.31 0.26
C LEU A 174 11.04 -26.23 -0.94
N TRP A 175 10.33 -26.07 -2.05
CA TRP A 175 10.66 -26.79 -3.28
C TRP A 175 12.03 -26.38 -3.83
N ALA A 176 12.35 -25.10 -3.88
CA ALA A 176 13.66 -24.60 -4.33
C ALA A 176 14.81 -25.10 -3.43
N MET A 177 14.53 -25.40 -2.17
CA MET A 177 15.48 -26.00 -1.23
C MET A 177 15.55 -27.54 -1.30
N ASN A 178 14.82 -28.19 -2.24
CA ASN A 178 14.65 -29.63 -2.36
C ASN A 178 14.09 -30.33 -1.10
N VAL A 179 13.37 -29.60 -0.26
CA VAL A 179 12.65 -30.18 0.91
C VAL A 179 11.36 -30.85 0.45
N VAL A 180 10.67 -30.30 -0.55
CA VAL A 180 9.49 -30.86 -1.20
C VAL A 180 9.88 -31.23 -2.63
N THR A 181 9.70 -32.50 -2.99
CA THR A 181 10.11 -33.04 -4.30
C THR A 181 9.02 -33.06 -5.34
N ALA A 182 7.74 -33.01 -4.92
CA ALA A 182 6.61 -33.04 -5.82
C ALA A 182 6.42 -31.67 -6.48
N HIS A 183 6.85 -31.51 -7.72
CA HIS A 183 6.59 -30.33 -8.55
C HIS A 183 5.68 -30.69 -9.71
N SER A 184 4.67 -29.88 -9.94
CA SER A 184 3.83 -29.97 -11.14
C SER A 184 3.69 -28.59 -11.78
N GLY A 185 3.66 -28.53 -13.11
CA GLY A 185 3.38 -27.28 -13.83
C GLY A 185 2.05 -26.63 -13.47
N LEU A 186 1.11 -27.40 -12.89
CA LEU A 186 -0.14 -26.90 -12.33
C LEU A 186 0.09 -26.00 -11.10
N PHE A 187 1.16 -26.26 -10.32
CA PHE A 187 1.51 -25.43 -9.18
C PHE A 187 1.93 -24.03 -9.61
N ASP A 188 2.76 -23.91 -10.67
CA ASP A 188 3.18 -22.61 -11.20
C ASP A 188 1.99 -21.83 -11.77
N LEU A 189 1.08 -22.51 -12.47
CA LEU A 189 -0.16 -21.89 -12.95
C LEU A 189 -1.01 -21.39 -11.76
N GLY A 190 -1.13 -22.21 -10.72
CA GLY A 190 -1.82 -21.85 -9.48
C GLY A 190 -1.23 -20.60 -8.81
N LEU A 191 0.10 -20.49 -8.78
CA LEU A 191 0.78 -19.30 -8.25
C LEU A 191 0.38 -18.03 -9.00
N PHE A 192 0.42 -18.04 -10.33
CA PHE A 192 0.02 -16.87 -11.13
C PHE A 192 -1.46 -16.49 -10.93
N ILE A 193 -2.35 -17.47 -10.84
CA ILE A 193 -3.77 -17.24 -10.56
C ILE A 193 -3.93 -16.58 -9.19
N VAL A 194 -3.26 -17.09 -8.16
CA VAL A 194 -3.34 -16.56 -6.79
C VAL A 194 -2.77 -15.15 -6.69
N LEU A 195 -1.63 -14.86 -7.34
CA LEU A 195 -1.07 -13.51 -7.41
C LEU A 195 -1.98 -12.55 -8.19
N GLY A 196 -2.67 -13.04 -9.22
CA GLY A 196 -3.68 -12.27 -9.94
C GLY A 196 -4.86 -11.88 -9.03
N PHE A 197 -5.43 -12.83 -8.30
CA PHE A 197 -6.51 -12.56 -7.33
C PHE A 197 -6.07 -11.62 -6.22
N GLU A 198 -4.87 -11.81 -5.68
CA GLU A 198 -4.28 -10.91 -4.68
C GLU A 198 -4.25 -9.48 -5.20
N SER A 199 -3.76 -9.27 -6.42
CA SER A 199 -3.66 -7.95 -7.03
C SER A 199 -5.03 -7.27 -7.19
N VAL A 200 -6.07 -8.03 -7.57
CA VAL A 200 -7.45 -7.51 -7.64
C VAL A 200 -7.95 -7.10 -6.25
N ILE A 201 -7.79 -7.98 -5.25
CA ILE A 201 -8.23 -7.70 -3.87
C ILE A 201 -7.51 -6.48 -3.31
N SER A 202 -6.19 -6.39 -3.51
CA SER A 202 -5.39 -5.25 -3.05
C SER A 202 -5.79 -3.95 -3.74
N ALA A 203 -6.05 -3.96 -5.06
CA ALA A 203 -6.52 -2.79 -5.79
C ALA A 203 -7.90 -2.31 -5.31
N LEU A 204 -8.83 -3.23 -5.05
CA LEU A 204 -10.15 -2.92 -4.47
C LEU A 204 -9.98 -2.36 -3.05
N GLY A 205 -9.11 -2.95 -2.24
CA GLY A 205 -8.79 -2.48 -0.89
C GLY A 205 -8.23 -1.05 -0.89
N ILE A 206 -7.31 -0.76 -1.81
CA ILE A 206 -6.76 0.60 -2.01
C ILE A 206 -7.90 1.57 -2.37
N GLY A 207 -8.76 1.21 -3.32
CA GLY A 207 -9.90 2.05 -3.72
C GLY A 207 -10.88 2.32 -2.57
N TRP A 208 -11.14 1.34 -1.71
CA TRP A 208 -11.99 1.52 -0.51
C TRP A 208 -11.31 2.39 0.54
N ARG A 209 -10.01 2.21 0.77
CA ARG A 209 -9.24 3.04 1.70
C ARG A 209 -9.23 4.50 1.29
N LEU A 210 -9.03 4.77 -0.01
CA LEU A 210 -9.06 6.14 -0.55
C LEU A 210 -10.43 6.80 -0.36
N ARG A 211 -11.52 6.06 -0.60
CA ARG A 211 -12.89 6.55 -0.36
C ARG A 211 -13.13 6.87 1.11
N TRP A 212 -12.66 5.99 2.00
CA TRP A 212 -12.80 6.20 3.44
C TRP A 212 -12.02 7.45 3.89
N MET A 213 -10.77 7.61 3.47
CA MET A 213 -9.94 8.79 3.78
C MET A 213 -10.56 10.10 3.26
N ARG A 214 -11.18 10.08 2.07
CA ARG A 214 -11.92 11.24 1.56
C ARG A 214 -13.10 11.59 2.45
N ARG A 215 -13.92 10.61 2.83
CA ARG A 215 -15.07 10.83 3.71
C ARG A 215 -14.64 11.41 5.06
N GLU A 216 -13.61 10.86 5.68
CA GLU A 216 -13.09 11.34 6.95
C GLU A 216 -12.61 12.80 6.86
N ARG A 217 -11.93 13.14 5.78
CA ARG A 217 -11.51 14.52 5.51
C ARG A 217 -12.70 15.45 5.31
N ASP A 218 -13.68 15.05 4.52
CA ASP A 218 -14.86 15.85 4.22
C ASP A 218 -15.71 16.07 5.49
N GLU A 219 -15.85 15.06 6.34
CA GLU A 219 -16.50 15.17 7.66
C GLU A 219 -15.72 16.09 8.61
N ALA A 220 -14.38 16.00 8.63
CA ALA A 220 -13.54 16.89 9.44
C ALA A 220 -13.70 18.34 8.98
N HIS A 221 -13.70 18.56 7.67
CA HIS A 221 -13.87 19.91 7.11
C HIS A 221 -15.29 20.45 7.37
N GLY A 222 -16.32 19.62 7.27
CA GLY A 222 -17.70 20.00 7.64
C GLY A 222 -17.84 20.39 9.12
N ARG A 223 -17.16 19.65 10.03
CA ARG A 223 -17.15 20.01 11.47
C ARG A 223 -16.41 21.33 11.71
N GLU A 224 -15.29 21.56 11.05
CA GLU A 224 -14.56 22.83 11.13
C GLU A 224 -15.42 24.01 10.68
N GLN A 225 -16.10 23.88 9.53
CA GLN A 225 -17.02 24.90 9.05
C GLN A 225 -18.17 25.17 10.01
N ALA A 226 -18.78 24.11 10.56
CA ALA A 226 -19.85 24.24 11.56
C ALA A 226 -19.36 24.98 12.82
N LEU A 227 -18.16 24.63 13.33
CA LEU A 227 -17.56 25.32 14.47
C LEU A 227 -17.27 26.80 14.16
N THR A 228 -16.81 27.09 12.96
CA THR A 228 -16.57 28.48 12.51
C THR A 228 -17.87 29.28 12.48
N ILE A 229 -18.94 28.70 11.90
CA ILE A 229 -20.27 29.36 11.90
C ILE A 229 -20.75 29.61 13.32
N LEU A 230 -20.66 28.62 14.22
CA LEU A 230 -21.06 28.77 15.61
C LEU A 230 -20.23 29.84 16.36
N ALA A 231 -18.95 29.97 16.05
CA ALA A 231 -18.06 30.96 16.66
C ALA A 231 -18.28 32.39 16.09
N GLU A 232 -18.78 32.52 14.87
CA GLU A 232 -18.95 33.82 14.19
C GLU A 232 -20.38 34.34 14.18
N THR A 233 -21.39 33.52 14.47
CA THR A 233 -22.80 33.91 14.43
C THR A 233 -23.39 34.08 15.83
N ASP A 234 -24.34 34.99 15.94
CA ASP A 234 -25.20 35.16 17.11
C ASP A 234 -26.35 34.12 17.04
N PRO A 235 -26.56 33.32 18.09
CA PRO A 235 -27.53 32.20 18.08
C PRO A 235 -29.00 32.67 18.02
N LEU A 236 -29.29 33.91 18.38
CA LEU A 236 -30.66 34.43 18.36
C LEU A 236 -31.05 35.03 17.01
N SER A 237 -30.12 35.79 16.41
CA SER A 237 -30.39 36.51 15.17
C SER A 237 -29.90 35.77 13.91
N GLY A 238 -28.97 34.82 14.04
CA GLY A 238 -28.30 34.18 12.90
C GLY A 238 -27.34 35.09 12.13
N LEU A 239 -27.13 36.30 12.58
CA LEU A 239 -26.21 37.27 12.01
C LEU A 239 -24.81 37.11 12.59
N PHE A 240 -23.81 37.76 11.96
CA PHE A 240 -22.47 37.80 12.56
C PHE A 240 -22.51 38.40 13.96
N ASN A 241 -21.86 37.73 14.91
CA ASN A 241 -21.66 38.35 16.21
C ASN A 241 -20.70 39.55 16.10
N ARG A 242 -20.68 40.39 17.14
CA ARG A 242 -19.88 41.62 17.16
C ARG A 242 -18.40 41.39 16.78
N ARG A 243 -17.82 40.28 17.22
CA ARG A 243 -16.39 39.97 16.95
C ARG A 243 -16.18 39.69 15.47
N ALA A 244 -16.93 38.78 14.90
CA ALA A 244 -16.82 38.39 13.48
C ALA A 244 -17.12 39.56 12.56
N PHE A 245 -18.13 40.39 12.92
CA PHE A 245 -18.45 41.63 12.16
C PHE A 245 -17.25 42.58 12.13
N LEU A 246 -16.61 42.84 13.28
CA LEU A 246 -15.48 43.79 13.34
C LEU A 246 -14.25 43.25 12.62
N GLU A 247 -13.95 41.92 12.72
CA GLU A 247 -12.85 41.29 11.99
C GLU A 247 -13.07 41.42 10.46
N ARG A 248 -14.23 41.05 9.96
CA ARG A 248 -14.56 41.16 8.52
C ARG A 248 -14.65 42.61 8.03
N ALA A 249 -15.04 43.56 8.89
CA ALA A 249 -15.06 44.97 8.53
C ALA A 249 -13.66 45.55 8.36
N ARG A 250 -12.66 45.02 9.08
CA ARG A 250 -11.24 45.42 8.99
C ARG A 250 -10.53 44.81 7.76
N GLU A 251 -10.89 43.59 7.36
CA GLU A 251 -10.23 42.87 6.26
C GLU A 251 -10.60 43.41 4.84
N GLY A 252 -11.59 44.29 4.71
CA GLY A 252 -12.04 44.76 3.41
C GLY A 252 -11.33 46.04 2.95
N GLU A 253 -10.59 45.95 1.84
CA GLU A 253 -9.93 47.12 1.18
C GLU A 253 -10.89 48.13 0.54
N HIS A 254 -12.20 47.88 0.50
CA HIS A 254 -13.17 48.70 -0.19
C HIS A 254 -13.89 49.65 0.77
N ARG A 255 -14.19 50.88 0.32
CA ARG A 255 -15.03 51.86 1.06
C ARG A 255 -16.38 51.23 1.38
N LYS A 256 -16.59 50.82 2.62
CA LYS A 256 -17.83 50.27 3.14
C LYS A 256 -18.59 51.38 3.88
N ARG A 257 -19.92 51.39 3.76
CA ARG A 257 -20.78 52.24 4.56
C ARG A 257 -21.31 51.43 5.72
N LEU A 258 -21.18 51.91 6.94
CA LEU A 258 -21.75 51.32 8.14
C LEU A 258 -23.05 52.08 8.47
N ILE A 259 -24.14 51.34 8.61
CA ILE A 259 -25.40 51.85 9.15
C ILE A 259 -25.57 51.25 10.52
N LEU A 260 -25.66 52.07 11.53
CA LEU A 260 -25.92 51.65 12.92
C LEU A 260 -27.40 51.97 13.21
N THR A 261 -28.15 50.94 13.63
CA THR A 261 -29.53 51.06 14.05
C THR A 261 -29.69 50.56 15.48
N ASP A 262 -30.53 51.21 16.26
CA ASP A 262 -30.85 50.80 17.62
C ASP A 262 -32.39 50.73 17.77
N ILE A 263 -32.87 49.92 18.72
CA ILE A 263 -34.29 49.76 18.99
C ILE A 263 -34.68 50.66 20.18
N ASP A 264 -35.51 51.66 19.92
CA ASP A 264 -36.00 52.54 20.97
C ASP A 264 -36.73 51.73 22.06
N ARG A 265 -36.36 52.00 23.32
CA ARG A 265 -36.92 51.34 24.50
C ARG A 265 -36.75 49.83 24.53
N PHE A 266 -35.69 49.27 23.92
CA PHE A 266 -35.45 47.83 23.90
C PHE A 266 -35.61 47.12 25.23
N LYS A 267 -35.16 47.74 26.33
CA LYS A 267 -35.32 47.20 27.68
C LYS A 267 -36.78 46.99 28.08
N ALA A 268 -37.66 47.95 27.74
CA ALA A 268 -39.09 47.82 28.08
C ALA A 268 -39.79 46.76 27.24
N ILE A 269 -39.27 46.45 26.02
CA ILE A 269 -39.78 45.38 25.17
C ILE A 269 -39.29 44.01 25.66
N ASN A 270 -38.10 43.93 26.22
CA ASN A 270 -37.49 42.68 26.65
C ASN A 270 -37.93 42.25 28.05
N ASP A 271 -38.32 43.22 28.93
CA ASP A 271 -38.74 42.99 30.33
C ASP A 271 -40.26 42.81 30.49
N GLY A 272 -41.04 42.92 29.37
CA GLY A 272 -42.46 42.69 29.33
C GLY A 272 -42.82 41.34 28.72
#